data_0867811c413989a504f9cb062b9b1c96
#
_entry.id   0867811c413989a504f9cb062b9b1c96
#
_cell.length_a   1.000
_cell.length_b   1.000
_cell.length_c   1.000
_cell.angle_alpha   90.00
_cell.angle_beta   90.00
_cell.angle_gamma   90.00
#
_symmetry.space_group_name_H-M   'P 1'
#
loop_
_entity.id
_entity.type
_entity.pdbx_description
1 polymer ?
#
loop_
_entity_poly.entity_id
_entity_poly.type
_entity_poly.pdbx_seq_one_letter_code
_entity_poly.pdbx_strand_id
1 'polypeptide(L)'
;ILRLRYLYAATWDAIADEKKTVVVQIAPAVRTAWGEAMGMKREDATVGKILDAWKRMGADYVFDTSFSADLTIMEEATEFLERFQSGSLNNRPMFTSCCPGWLRFVKTQFPEMVSQLSTAKSPQQMFGAVMKTYFAQSIGVDPENIVTVSVMPCVAKKAEANMDFYYKEYAGKDVD
;
A
#
# COMPACT_ATOMS: atom_id res chain seq x y z
N ILE A 1 -11.50 -18.68 5.02
CA ILE A 1 -12.40 -18.06 6.03
C ILE A 1 -11.62 -17.83 7.36
N LEU A 2 -10.89 -18.80 7.91
CA LEU A 2 -10.11 -18.65 9.16
C LEU A 2 -9.03 -17.57 9.06
N ARG A 3 -8.32 -17.46 7.93
CA ARG A 3 -7.27 -16.46 7.70
C ARG A 3 -7.82 -15.02 7.58
N LEU A 4 -9.05 -14.85 7.10
CA LEU A 4 -9.72 -13.55 7.05
C LEU A 4 -10.05 -13.05 8.47
N ARG A 5 -10.56 -13.92 9.35
CA ARG A 5 -10.84 -13.56 10.75
C ARG A 5 -9.60 -13.07 11.49
N TYR A 6 -8.44 -13.65 11.23
CA TYR A 6 -7.19 -13.28 11.91
C TYR A 6 -6.75 -11.84 11.58
N LEU A 7 -6.90 -11.39 10.34
CA LEU A 7 -6.50 -10.05 9.93
C LEU A 7 -7.42 -8.94 10.47
N TYR A 8 -8.72 -9.22 10.57
CA TYR A 8 -9.64 -8.29 11.22
C TYR A 8 -9.35 -8.18 12.72
N ALA A 9 -9.06 -9.31 13.39
CA ALA A 9 -8.70 -9.30 14.80
C ALA A 9 -7.44 -8.47 15.05
N ALA A 10 -6.37 -8.66 14.27
CA ALA A 10 -5.12 -7.89 14.42
C ALA A 10 -5.32 -6.37 14.25
N THR A 11 -6.19 -5.95 13.32
CA THR A 11 -6.52 -4.53 13.17
C THR A 11 -7.25 -3.98 14.40
N TRP A 12 -8.22 -4.71 14.92
CA TRP A 12 -8.96 -4.29 16.12
C TRP A 12 -8.08 -4.34 17.38
N ASP A 13 -7.20 -5.32 17.49
CA ASP A 13 -6.23 -5.42 18.59
C ASP A 13 -5.27 -4.21 18.56
N ALA A 14 -4.83 -3.81 17.36
CA ALA A 14 -3.99 -2.61 17.19
C ALA A 14 -4.73 -1.31 17.56
N ILE A 15 -6.00 -1.18 17.18
CA ILE A 15 -6.84 -0.02 17.53
C ILE A 15 -7.09 0.04 19.05
N ALA A 16 -7.16 -1.09 19.71
CA ALA A 16 -7.38 -1.17 21.16
C ALA A 16 -6.10 -0.98 22.00
N ASP A 17 -4.94 -1.03 21.39
CA ASP A 17 -3.64 -0.86 22.08
C ASP A 17 -3.24 0.63 22.10
N GLU A 18 -3.37 1.29 23.23
CA GLU A 18 -3.01 2.71 23.43
C GLU A 18 -1.53 3.04 23.13
N LYS A 19 -0.66 2.04 22.99
CA LYS A 19 0.74 2.22 22.62
C LYS A 19 0.96 2.28 21.11
N LYS A 20 -0.04 1.91 20.33
CA LYS A 20 0.03 1.88 18.87
C LYS A 20 -0.62 3.10 18.26
N THR A 21 -0.04 3.56 17.18
CA THR A 21 -0.61 4.59 16.31
C THR A 21 -1.06 3.91 15.03
N VAL A 22 -2.38 3.83 14.84
CA VAL A 22 -2.99 3.14 13.71
C VAL A 22 -3.20 4.09 12.55
N VAL A 23 -2.54 3.83 11.45
CA VAL A 23 -2.59 4.62 10.22
C VAL A 23 -3.20 3.81 9.10
N VAL A 24 -4.35 4.25 8.61
CA VAL A 24 -5.12 3.54 7.58
C VAL A 24 -4.93 4.18 6.21
N GLN A 25 -4.72 3.38 5.19
CA GLN A 25 -4.81 3.79 3.79
C GLN A 25 -6.00 3.15 3.08
N ILE A 26 -6.67 3.93 2.24
CA ILE A 26 -7.86 3.49 1.50
C ILE A 26 -7.56 3.52 0.00
N ALA A 27 -7.73 2.36 -0.66
CA ALA A 27 -7.54 2.25 -2.10
C ALA A 27 -8.59 3.04 -2.89
N PRO A 28 -8.24 3.61 -4.06
CA PRO A 28 -9.19 4.31 -4.93
C PRO A 28 -10.43 3.48 -5.29
N ALA A 29 -10.26 2.18 -5.54
CA ALA A 29 -11.38 1.29 -5.86
C ALA A 29 -12.34 1.10 -4.67
N VAL A 30 -11.84 1.04 -3.44
CA VAL A 30 -12.67 0.99 -2.24
C VAL A 30 -13.45 2.30 -2.10
N ARG A 31 -12.79 3.43 -2.30
CA ARG A 31 -13.40 4.76 -2.25
C ARG A 31 -14.61 4.90 -3.18
N THR A 32 -14.60 4.23 -4.32
CA THR A 32 -15.70 4.29 -5.29
C THR A 32 -16.81 3.28 -5.04
N ALA A 33 -16.52 2.16 -4.36
CA ALA A 33 -17.44 1.03 -4.23
C ALA A 33 -18.08 0.91 -2.83
N TRP A 34 -17.53 1.53 -1.79
CA TRP A 34 -18.00 1.35 -0.41
C TRP A 34 -19.45 1.79 -0.18
N GLY A 35 -19.89 2.84 -0.90
CA GLY A 35 -21.25 3.35 -0.77
C GLY A 35 -22.30 2.32 -1.21
N GLU A 36 -22.06 1.66 -2.32
CA GLU A 36 -22.93 0.57 -2.80
C GLU A 36 -22.98 -0.59 -1.80
N ALA A 37 -21.83 -0.98 -1.25
CA ALA A 37 -21.74 -2.03 -0.24
C ALA A 37 -22.51 -1.70 1.05
N MET A 38 -22.68 -0.41 1.36
CA MET A 38 -23.44 0.08 2.52
C MET A 38 -24.88 0.50 2.19
N GLY A 39 -25.35 0.23 0.96
CA GLY A 39 -26.71 0.60 0.53
C GLY A 39 -26.94 2.11 0.42
N MET A 40 -25.85 2.89 0.27
CA MET A 40 -25.92 4.35 0.15
C MET A 40 -26.06 4.78 -1.31
N LYS A 41 -26.68 5.93 -1.53
CA LYS A 41 -26.64 6.57 -2.84
C LYS A 41 -25.21 7.04 -3.15
N ARG A 42 -24.85 7.02 -4.43
CA ARG A 42 -23.49 7.41 -4.89
C ARG A 42 -23.12 8.84 -4.47
N GLU A 43 -24.05 9.77 -4.54
CA GLU A 43 -23.87 11.17 -4.14
C GLU A 43 -23.62 11.34 -2.63
N ASP A 44 -24.11 10.41 -1.82
CA ASP A 44 -23.92 10.42 -0.36
C ASP A 44 -22.63 9.72 0.08
N ALA A 45 -22.04 8.87 -0.75
CA ALA A 45 -20.87 8.08 -0.45
C ALA A 45 -19.57 8.86 -0.72
N THR A 46 -19.39 9.96 -0.01
CA THR A 46 -18.22 10.83 -0.18
C THR A 46 -16.96 10.25 0.46
N VAL A 47 -15.79 10.66 -0.04
CA VAL A 47 -14.49 10.28 0.54
C VAL A 47 -14.39 10.72 2.01
N GLY A 48 -14.85 11.93 2.33
CA GLY A 48 -14.84 12.42 3.69
C GLY A 48 -15.60 11.53 4.68
N LYS A 49 -16.73 10.95 4.26
CA LYS A 49 -17.51 10.05 5.12
C LYS A 49 -16.79 8.74 5.42
N ILE A 50 -16.10 8.13 4.44
CA ILE A 50 -15.34 6.90 4.71
C ILE A 50 -14.11 7.17 5.57
N LEU A 51 -13.45 8.31 5.40
CA LEU A 51 -12.35 8.73 6.26
C LEU A 51 -12.83 8.96 7.70
N ASP A 52 -13.95 9.68 7.89
CA ASP A 52 -14.55 9.92 9.20
C ASP A 52 -14.99 8.61 9.87
N ALA A 53 -15.56 7.68 9.10
CA ALA A 53 -15.94 6.37 9.62
C ALA A 53 -14.75 5.62 10.22
N TRP A 54 -13.61 5.57 9.55
CA TRP A 54 -12.40 4.93 10.06
C TRP A 54 -11.87 5.63 11.32
N LYS A 55 -11.89 6.97 11.36
CA LYS A 55 -11.52 7.71 12.57
C LYS A 55 -12.44 7.39 13.75
N ARG A 56 -13.75 7.30 13.51
CA ARG A 56 -14.72 6.92 14.55
C ARG A 56 -14.56 5.49 15.02
N MET A 57 -14.02 4.59 14.19
CA MET A 57 -13.68 3.23 14.56
C MET A 57 -12.38 3.14 15.39
N GLY A 58 -11.65 4.24 15.53
CA GLY A 58 -10.45 4.33 16.37
C GLY A 58 -9.13 4.41 15.60
N ALA A 59 -9.14 4.60 14.28
CA ALA A 59 -7.92 4.89 13.54
C ALA A 59 -7.42 6.32 13.87
N ASP A 60 -6.15 6.46 14.21
CA ASP A 60 -5.54 7.76 14.53
C ASP A 60 -5.42 8.64 13.27
N TYR A 61 -4.99 8.04 12.18
CA TYR A 61 -4.83 8.71 10.90
C TYR A 61 -5.42 7.89 9.76
N VAL A 62 -6.05 8.57 8.82
CA VAL A 62 -6.65 7.94 7.64
C VAL A 62 -6.29 8.73 6.40
N PHE A 63 -5.71 8.05 5.41
CA PHE A 63 -5.22 8.65 4.18
C PHE A 63 -5.80 7.97 2.93
N ASP A 64 -5.75 8.69 1.83
CA ASP A 64 -6.02 8.13 0.49
C ASP A 64 -4.71 7.59 -0.09
N THR A 65 -4.71 6.36 -0.60
CA THR A 65 -3.54 5.75 -1.24
C THR A 65 -3.10 6.51 -2.51
N SER A 66 -3.92 7.42 -3.03
CA SER A 66 -3.57 8.20 -4.23
C SER A 66 -2.28 8.99 -4.07
N PHE A 67 -1.99 9.55 -2.88
CA PHE A 67 -0.74 10.30 -2.69
C PHE A 67 0.51 9.41 -2.83
N SER A 68 0.44 8.18 -2.34
CA SER A 68 1.55 7.22 -2.50
C SER A 68 1.61 6.63 -3.91
N ALA A 69 0.48 6.65 -4.64
CA ALA A 69 0.48 6.34 -6.06
C ALA A 69 1.21 7.42 -6.87
N ASP A 70 1.05 8.69 -6.53
CA ASP A 70 1.81 9.78 -7.15
C ASP A 70 3.31 9.61 -6.89
N LEU A 71 3.71 9.23 -5.68
CA LEU A 71 5.09 8.93 -5.36
C LEU A 71 5.62 7.74 -6.18
N THR A 72 4.84 6.67 -6.31
CA THR A 72 5.20 5.53 -7.17
C THR A 72 5.40 5.96 -8.62
N ILE A 73 4.52 6.82 -9.16
CA ILE A 73 4.65 7.34 -10.52
C ILE A 73 5.95 8.14 -10.69
N MET A 74 6.32 8.96 -9.72
CA MET A 74 7.56 9.73 -9.76
C MET A 74 8.79 8.81 -9.79
N GLU A 75 8.83 7.78 -8.95
CA GLU A 75 9.92 6.82 -8.91
C GLU A 75 9.99 5.97 -10.20
N GLU A 76 8.87 5.44 -10.68
CA GLU A 76 8.82 4.67 -11.92
C GLU A 76 9.19 5.51 -13.16
N ALA A 77 8.74 6.77 -13.22
CA ALA A 77 9.08 7.67 -14.31
C ALA A 77 10.59 8.01 -14.31
N THR A 78 11.16 8.23 -13.14
CA THR A 78 12.60 8.48 -12.98
C THR A 78 13.41 7.25 -13.43
N GLU A 79 13.05 6.07 -12.96
CA GLU A 79 13.67 4.82 -13.38
C GLU A 79 13.55 4.59 -14.90
N PHE A 80 12.38 4.87 -15.47
CA PHE A 80 12.19 4.77 -16.92
C PHE A 80 13.12 5.70 -17.69
N LEU A 81 13.23 6.97 -17.27
CA LEU A 81 14.10 7.96 -17.92
C LEU A 81 15.57 7.55 -17.83
N GLU A 82 16.03 7.08 -16.69
CA GLU A 82 17.40 6.60 -16.49
C GLU A 82 17.70 5.39 -17.40
N ARG A 83 16.79 4.41 -17.42
CA ARG A 83 16.93 3.22 -18.28
C ARG A 83 16.88 3.57 -19.77
N PHE A 84 16.05 4.52 -20.15
CA PHE A 84 15.95 4.99 -21.53
C PHE A 84 17.21 5.74 -21.98
N GLN A 85 17.69 6.68 -21.18
CA GLN A 85 18.88 7.48 -21.46
C GLN A 85 20.16 6.64 -21.49
N SER A 86 20.29 5.67 -20.60
CA SER A 86 21.43 4.75 -20.56
C SER A 86 21.40 3.68 -21.67
N GLY A 87 20.28 3.54 -22.40
CA GLY A 87 20.09 2.49 -23.40
C GLY A 87 19.86 1.09 -22.79
N SER A 88 19.73 0.99 -21.48
CA SER A 88 19.59 -0.32 -20.79
C SER A 88 18.28 -1.04 -21.10
N LEU A 89 17.29 -0.35 -21.65
CA LEU A 89 16.06 -0.96 -22.14
C LEU A 89 16.27 -1.86 -23.36
N ASN A 90 17.35 -1.67 -24.14
CA ASN A 90 17.67 -2.46 -25.34
C ASN A 90 16.47 -2.66 -26.30
N ASN A 91 15.70 -1.59 -26.55
CA ASN A 91 14.45 -1.61 -27.33
C ASN A 91 13.34 -2.53 -26.76
N ARG A 92 13.39 -2.85 -25.47
CA ARG A 92 12.36 -3.60 -24.76
C ARG A 92 11.51 -2.64 -23.92
N PRO A 93 10.23 -2.96 -23.69
CA PRO A 93 9.41 -2.16 -22.80
C PRO A 93 9.88 -2.34 -21.35
N MET A 94 9.68 -1.29 -20.54
CA MET A 94 9.69 -1.41 -19.09
C MET A 94 8.24 -1.64 -18.63
N PHE A 95 8.03 -2.57 -17.73
CA PHE A 95 6.73 -2.88 -17.14
C PHE A 95 6.63 -2.36 -15.72
N THR A 96 5.49 -1.80 -15.36
CA THR A 96 5.20 -1.42 -13.98
C THR A 96 5.10 -2.66 -13.08
N SER A 97 5.37 -2.50 -11.78
CA SER A 97 5.48 -3.61 -10.84
C SER A 97 4.50 -3.53 -9.65
N CYS A 98 3.56 -2.59 -9.67
CA CYS A 98 2.65 -2.36 -8.55
C CYS A 98 1.62 -3.49 -8.30
N CYS A 99 1.44 -4.43 -9.24
CA CYS A 99 0.52 -5.55 -9.09
C CYS A 99 1.26 -6.84 -8.68
N PRO A 100 1.11 -7.34 -7.45
CA PRO A 100 1.80 -8.53 -7.00
C PRO A 100 1.36 -9.82 -7.74
N GLY A 101 0.14 -9.85 -8.26
CA GLY A 101 -0.31 -10.92 -9.14
C GLY A 101 0.43 -10.94 -10.47
N TRP A 102 0.61 -9.77 -11.08
CA TRP A 102 1.42 -9.59 -12.29
C TRP A 102 2.88 -9.99 -12.06
N LEU A 103 3.50 -9.52 -10.98
CA LEU A 103 4.87 -9.90 -10.63
C LEU A 103 5.04 -11.40 -10.52
N ARG A 104 4.10 -12.06 -9.84
CA ARG A 104 4.13 -13.52 -9.68
C ARG A 104 3.97 -14.24 -11.03
N PHE A 105 3.07 -13.75 -11.87
CA PHE A 105 2.86 -14.29 -13.22
C PHE A 105 4.13 -14.18 -14.05
N VAL A 106 4.75 -13.00 -14.14
CA VAL A 106 5.99 -12.80 -14.88
C VAL A 106 7.10 -13.69 -14.35
N LYS A 107 7.34 -13.70 -13.03
CA LYS A 107 8.39 -14.51 -12.41
C LYS A 107 8.24 -16.02 -12.66
N THR A 108 7.02 -16.51 -12.82
CA THR A 108 6.75 -17.94 -12.99
C THR A 108 6.62 -18.38 -14.45
N GLN A 109 6.08 -17.52 -15.31
CA GLN A 109 5.79 -17.88 -16.70
C GLN A 109 6.79 -17.27 -17.70
N PHE A 110 7.39 -16.13 -17.37
CA PHE A 110 8.29 -15.38 -18.23
C PHE A 110 9.50 -14.84 -17.44
N PRO A 111 10.33 -15.73 -16.83
CA PRO A 111 11.42 -15.31 -15.97
C PRO A 111 12.46 -14.44 -16.68
N GLU A 112 12.60 -14.57 -17.99
CA GLU A 112 13.48 -13.74 -18.81
C GLU A 112 13.04 -12.28 -18.92
N MET A 113 11.77 -12.00 -18.60
CA MET A 113 11.22 -10.64 -18.60
C MET A 113 11.36 -9.92 -17.24
N VAL A 114 11.84 -10.58 -16.21
CA VAL A 114 11.95 -10.01 -14.85
C VAL A 114 12.80 -8.75 -14.83
N SER A 115 13.88 -8.71 -15.65
CA SER A 115 14.74 -7.53 -15.77
C SER A 115 14.06 -6.30 -16.38
N GLN A 116 12.89 -6.46 -16.98
CA GLN A 116 12.09 -5.40 -17.58
C GLN A 116 11.07 -4.82 -16.59
N LEU A 117 10.89 -5.42 -15.42
CA LEU A 117 10.01 -4.89 -14.38
C LEU A 117 10.64 -3.67 -13.71
N SER A 118 9.81 -2.72 -13.32
CA SER A 118 10.22 -1.62 -12.44
C SER A 118 10.65 -2.16 -11.08
N THR A 119 11.62 -1.50 -10.46
CA THR A 119 12.07 -1.78 -9.10
C THR A 119 11.33 -0.97 -8.05
N ALA A 120 10.47 -0.04 -8.46
CA ALA A 120 9.70 0.80 -7.54
C ALA A 120 8.72 -0.02 -6.70
N LYS A 121 8.58 0.36 -5.44
CA LYS A 121 7.55 -0.18 -4.55
C LYS A 121 6.15 0.16 -5.07
N SER A 122 5.17 -0.70 -4.81
CA SER A 122 3.78 -0.38 -5.11
C SER A 122 3.26 0.78 -4.25
N PRO A 123 2.17 1.47 -4.65
CA PRO A 123 1.55 2.51 -3.82
C PRO A 123 1.26 2.08 -2.38
N GLN A 124 0.85 0.83 -2.17
CA GLN A 124 0.64 0.29 -0.84
C GLN A 124 1.93 0.28 -0.02
N GLN A 125 3.02 -0.21 -0.59
CA GLN A 125 4.32 -0.30 0.09
C GLN A 125 5.00 1.07 0.21
N MET A 126 4.85 1.95 -0.78
CA MET A 126 5.29 3.35 -0.68
C MET A 126 4.61 4.07 0.48
N PHE A 127 3.30 3.86 0.64
CA PHE A 127 2.57 4.39 1.78
C PHE A 127 3.19 3.94 3.10
N GLY A 128 3.35 2.64 3.29
CA GLY A 128 3.89 2.08 4.53
C GLY A 128 5.30 2.59 4.81
N ALA A 129 6.17 2.63 3.79
CA ALA A 129 7.52 3.16 3.92
C ALA A 129 7.52 4.62 4.39
N VAL A 130 6.70 5.49 3.78
CA VAL A 130 6.58 6.90 4.18
C VAL A 130 6.03 7.04 5.59
N MET A 131 5.02 6.23 5.97
CA MET A 131 4.44 6.28 7.32
C MET A 131 5.43 5.88 8.39
N LYS A 132 6.24 4.83 8.14
CA LYS A 132 7.24 4.33 9.11
C LYS A 132 8.58 5.07 9.07
N THR A 133 8.74 6.05 8.20
CA THR A 133 9.95 6.91 8.14
C THR A 133 9.61 8.37 8.39
N TYR A 134 9.30 9.09 7.32
CA TYR A 134 9.04 10.53 7.37
C TYR A 134 7.88 10.91 8.30
N PHE A 135 6.74 10.21 8.17
CA PHE A 135 5.56 10.54 8.98
C PHE A 135 5.79 10.23 10.46
N ALA A 136 6.38 9.06 10.79
CA ALA A 136 6.76 8.69 12.15
C ALA A 136 7.60 9.79 12.81
N GLN A 137 8.63 10.25 12.09
CA GLN A 137 9.48 11.34 12.55
C GLN A 137 8.71 12.65 12.74
N SER A 138 7.80 12.98 11.82
CA SER A 138 7.04 14.24 11.86
C SER A 138 6.07 14.34 13.02
N ILE A 139 5.55 13.20 13.49
CA ILE A 139 4.64 13.14 14.64
C ILE A 139 5.33 12.72 15.95
N GLY A 140 6.65 12.44 15.90
CA GLY A 140 7.44 12.06 17.08
C GLY A 140 7.10 10.68 17.64
N VAL A 141 6.64 9.74 16.81
CA VAL A 141 6.30 8.36 17.19
C VAL A 141 7.36 7.41 16.69
N ASP A 142 7.71 6.43 17.52
CA ASP A 142 8.61 5.36 17.12
C ASP A 142 7.98 4.54 15.98
N PRO A 143 8.69 4.31 14.86
CA PRO A 143 8.20 3.49 13.74
C PRO A 143 7.64 2.12 14.15
N GLU A 144 8.18 1.49 15.19
CA GLU A 144 7.70 0.21 15.73
C GLU A 144 6.31 0.30 16.37
N ASN A 145 5.88 1.50 16.74
CA ASN A 145 4.57 1.77 17.29
C ASN A 145 3.54 2.20 16.24
N ILE A 146 3.96 2.42 15.00
CA ILE A 146 3.05 2.68 13.88
C ILE A 146 2.57 1.35 13.28
N VAL A 147 1.26 1.17 13.24
CA VAL A 147 0.60 0.05 12.56
C VAL A 147 -0.08 0.58 11.31
N THR A 148 0.36 0.11 10.15
CA THR A 148 -0.20 0.53 8.86
C THR A 148 -1.23 -0.48 8.37
N VAL A 149 -2.47 -0.05 8.21
CA VAL A 149 -3.59 -0.86 7.77
C VAL A 149 -3.98 -0.48 6.35
N SER A 150 -4.03 -1.47 5.45
CA SER A 150 -4.41 -1.28 4.05
C SER A 150 -5.81 -1.79 3.78
N VAL A 151 -6.70 -0.89 3.41
CA VAL A 151 -8.06 -1.23 2.97
C VAL A 151 -8.05 -1.37 1.45
N MET A 152 -7.82 -2.60 1.00
CA MET A 152 -7.60 -2.94 -0.41
C MET A 152 -8.57 -4.01 -0.88
N PRO A 153 -9.13 -3.90 -2.12
CA PRO A 153 -9.98 -4.95 -2.68
C PRO A 153 -9.17 -6.13 -3.22
N CYS A 154 -7.88 -5.96 -3.41
CA CYS A 154 -6.97 -6.94 -4.02
C CYS A 154 -6.39 -7.89 -2.98
N VAL A 155 -6.78 -9.17 -3.01
CA VAL A 155 -6.27 -10.20 -2.10
C VAL A 155 -4.76 -10.44 -2.26
N ALA A 156 -4.20 -10.23 -3.46
CA ALA A 156 -2.76 -10.37 -3.70
C ALA A 156 -1.91 -9.36 -2.91
N LYS A 157 -2.50 -8.22 -2.51
CA LYS A 157 -1.84 -7.22 -1.65
C LYS A 157 -1.50 -7.76 -0.25
N LYS A 158 -2.21 -8.76 0.24
CA LYS A 158 -1.84 -9.47 1.48
C LYS A 158 -0.55 -10.29 1.33
N ALA A 159 -0.34 -10.88 0.16
CA ALA A 159 0.91 -11.59 -0.13
C ALA A 159 2.08 -10.61 -0.27
N GLU A 160 1.85 -9.44 -0.89
CA GLU A 160 2.83 -8.38 -1.00
C GLU A 160 3.28 -7.85 0.37
N ALA A 161 2.34 -7.60 1.28
CA ALA A 161 2.64 -7.14 2.64
C ALA A 161 3.54 -8.11 3.44
N ASN A 162 3.66 -9.36 3.02
CA ASN A 162 4.50 -10.38 3.64
C ASN A 162 5.78 -10.71 2.86
N MET A 163 6.18 -9.87 1.90
CA MET A 163 7.40 -10.09 1.12
C MET A 163 8.63 -9.52 1.83
N ASP A 164 9.60 -10.38 2.18
CA ASP A 164 10.77 -10.05 3.01
C ASP A 164 11.74 -9.00 2.44
N PHE A 165 11.70 -8.72 1.14
CA PHE A 165 12.67 -7.82 0.51
C PHE A 165 12.36 -6.33 0.67
N TYR A 166 11.24 -5.99 1.28
CA TYR A 166 10.88 -4.60 1.57
C TYR A 166 11.38 -4.08 2.92
N TYR A 167 11.97 -4.94 3.77
CA TYR A 167 12.25 -4.63 5.17
C TYR A 167 13.66 -4.17 5.51
N LYS A 168 14.43 -3.65 4.54
CA LYS A 168 15.86 -3.43 4.75
C LYS A 168 16.23 -2.14 5.49
N GLU A 169 15.34 -1.18 5.62
CA GLU A 169 15.67 0.16 6.09
C GLU A 169 15.26 0.44 7.55
N TYR A 170 14.37 -0.36 8.12
CA TYR A 170 13.93 -0.26 9.52
C TYR A 170 13.40 -1.62 9.99
N ALA A 171 13.34 -1.79 11.32
CA ALA A 171 12.79 -3.02 11.91
C ALA A 171 11.26 -3.05 11.72
N GLY A 172 10.76 -3.94 10.87
CA GLY A 172 9.33 -4.12 10.67
C GLY A 172 8.85 -4.09 9.23
N LYS A 173 7.57 -4.29 9.04
CA LYS A 173 6.90 -4.30 7.74
C LYS A 173 6.48 -2.90 7.31
N ASP A 174 6.47 -2.65 6.01
CA ASP A 174 5.88 -1.42 5.45
C ASP A 174 4.36 -1.39 5.74
N VAL A 175 3.69 -2.55 5.62
CA VAL A 175 2.27 -2.72 5.88
C VAL A 175 2.08 -3.91 6.81
N ASP A 176 1.29 -3.74 7.87
CA ASP A 176 1.06 -4.70 8.94
C ASP A 176 -0.16 -5.61 8.70
#